data_7a0e91d7e7e68262ccedda1c97877651
#
_entry.id   7a0e91d7e7e68262ccedda1c97877651
#
_cell.length_a   1.000
_cell.length_b   1.000
_cell.length_c   1.000
_cell.angle_alpha   90.00
_cell.angle_beta   90.00
_cell.angle_gamma   90.00
#
_symmetry.space_group_name_H-M   'P 1'
#
loop_
_entity.id
_entity.type
_entity.pdbx_description
1 polymer ?
#
loop_
_entity_poly.entity_id
_entity_poly.type
_entity_poly.pdbx_seq_one_letter_code
_entity_poly.pdbx_strand_id
1 'polypeptide(L)'
;MSTVTALPLFHLYGDPPDDQAFDFIHVETIASRSSVHDWLIRAHRHRNLFQILVIQAGGGEMTFEAATLPFDAPAAILVPPTVAHGFRFRPRETDGWVVSFTEDVAASLGQRSGEALKRLKALAGDPVLPLDGVPEMKRLSALCADLNAESFLAREGFRLAMRGLLALIAIEVARLAASRARTGAVTLVAADTTVDALRKLVDEHFRQQRLISFYAERLNMTPDRLNDHVKRVSGVTAGHLIRQRVLTEAKRQLVFTGQPIQEISHDLAFADPSHFARFFRKQTGMTPQEFREGRGG
;
A
#
# COMPACT_ATOMS: atom_id res chain seq x y z
N MET A 1 14.55 -7.96 -31.75
CA MET A 1 14.78 -7.27 -30.46
C MET A 1 13.43 -6.80 -29.96
N SER A 2 12.78 -7.56 -29.10
CA SER A 2 11.48 -7.15 -28.52
C SER A 2 11.75 -6.05 -27.50
N THR A 3 11.31 -4.86 -27.78
CA THR A 3 11.25 -3.76 -26.81
C THR A 3 10.33 -4.19 -25.68
N VAL A 4 10.90 -4.48 -24.52
CA VAL A 4 10.14 -4.64 -23.29
C VAL A 4 9.52 -3.27 -23.00
N THR A 5 8.26 -3.10 -23.40
CA THR A 5 7.50 -1.89 -23.07
C THR A 5 7.37 -1.85 -21.56
N ALA A 6 7.96 -0.85 -20.92
CA ALA A 6 7.84 -0.66 -19.49
C ALA A 6 6.35 -0.54 -19.12
N LEU A 7 5.91 -1.30 -18.12
CA LEU A 7 4.53 -1.22 -17.64
C LEU A 7 4.25 0.20 -17.13
N PRO A 8 3.09 0.78 -17.48
CA PRO A 8 2.73 2.10 -17.01
C PRO A 8 2.63 2.15 -15.49
N LEU A 9 3.05 3.26 -14.91
CA LEU A 9 2.96 3.58 -13.49
C LEU A 9 1.86 4.63 -13.31
N PHE A 10 0.85 4.32 -12.50
CA PHE A 10 -0.25 5.23 -12.20
C PHE A 10 -0.34 5.52 -10.70
N HIS A 11 -0.92 6.68 -10.34
CA HIS A 11 -1.40 6.92 -8.98
C HIS A 11 -2.69 6.14 -8.75
N LEU A 12 -3.78 6.49 -9.42
CA LEU A 12 -4.92 5.61 -9.70
C LEU A 12 -4.90 5.28 -11.19
N TYR A 13 -5.52 4.18 -11.61
CA TYR A 13 -5.50 3.79 -13.02
C TYR A 13 -6.03 4.91 -13.92
N GLY A 14 -5.23 5.30 -14.90
CA GLY A 14 -5.51 6.42 -15.80
C GLY A 14 -4.97 7.78 -15.34
N ASP A 15 -4.61 7.93 -14.05
CA ASP A 15 -4.05 9.17 -13.51
C ASP A 15 -2.52 9.16 -13.57
N PRO A 16 -1.87 10.32 -13.75
CA PRO A 16 -0.41 10.39 -13.72
C PRO A 16 0.13 9.94 -12.35
N PRO A 17 1.38 9.46 -12.29
CA PRO A 17 1.99 9.08 -11.01
C PRO A 17 2.01 10.27 -10.06
N ASP A 18 1.40 10.12 -8.90
CA ASP A 18 1.51 11.09 -7.80
C ASP A 18 2.44 10.53 -6.72
N ASP A 19 3.71 10.90 -6.80
CA ASP A 19 4.72 10.53 -5.80
C ASP A 19 4.54 11.30 -4.48
N GLN A 20 3.62 12.26 -4.45
CA GLN A 20 3.36 13.13 -3.30
C GLN A 20 2.13 12.71 -2.52
N ALA A 21 1.33 11.75 -3.03
CA ALA A 21 0.18 11.24 -2.30
C ALA A 21 0.61 10.70 -0.94
N PHE A 22 0.20 11.41 0.11
CA PHE A 22 0.45 11.09 1.50
C PHE A 22 -0.89 11.08 2.24
N ASP A 23 -1.07 10.11 3.15
CA ASP A 23 -2.32 9.97 3.90
C ASP A 23 -3.56 9.75 3.00
N PHE A 24 -3.34 9.05 1.88
CA PHE A 24 -4.36 8.85 0.87
C PHE A 24 -5.16 7.59 1.13
N ILE A 25 -6.48 7.74 1.22
CA ILE A 25 -7.46 6.64 1.20
C ILE A 25 -8.51 7.02 0.16
N HIS A 26 -8.76 6.13 -0.78
CA HIS A 26 -9.77 6.28 -1.82
C HIS A 26 -10.63 5.04 -1.90
N VAL A 27 -11.92 5.23 -2.09
CA VAL A 27 -12.88 4.14 -2.28
C VAL A 27 -13.82 4.49 -3.41
N GLU A 28 -14.10 3.50 -4.25
CA GLU A 28 -15.00 3.63 -5.39
C GLU A 28 -15.66 2.29 -5.71
N THR A 29 -16.74 2.29 -6.49
CA THR A 29 -17.32 1.05 -6.99
C THR A 29 -16.53 0.52 -8.19
N ILE A 30 -16.52 -0.81 -8.38
CA ILE A 30 -15.94 -1.41 -9.58
C ILE A 30 -16.59 -0.85 -10.84
N ALA A 31 -17.91 -0.67 -10.80
CA ALA A 31 -18.66 -0.13 -11.93
C ALA A 31 -18.25 1.30 -12.28
N SER A 32 -18.07 2.20 -11.29
CA SER A 32 -17.65 3.59 -11.55
C SER A 32 -16.29 3.70 -12.22
N ARG A 33 -15.33 2.87 -11.81
CA ARG A 33 -13.98 2.84 -12.38
C ARG A 33 -13.93 2.11 -13.71
N SER A 34 -14.54 0.92 -13.79
CA SER A 34 -14.32 0.01 -14.92
C SER A 34 -15.17 0.35 -16.13
N SER A 35 -16.36 0.94 -15.93
CA SER A 35 -17.26 1.29 -17.05
C SER A 35 -16.64 2.30 -18.03
N VAL A 36 -15.84 3.24 -17.53
CA VAL A 36 -15.15 4.25 -18.37
C VAL A 36 -13.94 3.68 -19.12
N HIS A 37 -13.55 2.44 -18.82
CA HIS A 37 -12.45 1.71 -19.44
C HIS A 37 -12.91 0.40 -20.12
N ASP A 38 -14.15 0.32 -20.55
CA ASP A 38 -14.74 -0.88 -21.20
C ASP A 38 -14.58 -2.17 -20.37
N TRP A 39 -14.63 -2.06 -19.04
CA TRP A 39 -14.44 -3.16 -18.07
C TRP A 39 -13.07 -3.83 -18.15
N LEU A 40 -12.10 -3.17 -18.80
CA LEU A 40 -10.73 -3.61 -18.96
C LEU A 40 -9.75 -2.63 -18.32
N ILE A 41 -9.20 -2.98 -17.18
CA ILE A 41 -8.09 -2.30 -16.53
C ILE A 41 -6.79 -2.99 -16.97
N ARG A 42 -6.07 -2.36 -17.90
CA ARG A 42 -4.82 -2.92 -18.45
C ARG A 42 -3.75 -3.06 -17.38
N ALA A 43 -2.79 -3.97 -17.59
CA ALA A 43 -1.69 -4.19 -16.67
C ALA A 43 -0.89 -2.92 -16.40
N HIS A 44 -0.74 -2.57 -15.12
CA HIS A 44 -0.05 -1.39 -14.62
C HIS A 44 0.51 -1.64 -13.23
N ARG A 45 1.18 -0.66 -12.64
CA ARG A 45 1.71 -0.70 -11.27
C ARG A 45 1.40 0.58 -10.54
N HIS A 46 1.23 0.46 -9.22
CA HIS A 46 1.26 1.60 -8.31
C HIS A 46 2.55 1.57 -7.49
N ARG A 47 3.15 2.72 -7.25
CA ARG A 47 4.43 2.78 -6.51
C ARG A 47 4.26 2.51 -5.02
N ASN A 48 3.22 3.09 -4.40
CA ASN A 48 3.02 3.12 -2.95
C ASN A 48 1.56 2.85 -2.52
N LEU A 49 0.71 2.32 -3.42
CA LEU A 49 -0.67 2.01 -3.11
C LEU A 49 -0.89 0.51 -2.90
N PHE A 50 -1.59 0.18 -1.84
CA PHE A 50 -2.34 -1.05 -1.69
C PHE A 50 -3.71 -0.89 -2.33
N GLN A 51 -4.25 -1.97 -2.87
CA GLN A 51 -5.65 -2.05 -3.24
C GLN A 51 -6.30 -3.30 -2.63
N ILE A 52 -7.50 -3.13 -2.11
CA ILE A 52 -8.38 -4.21 -1.69
C ILE A 52 -9.62 -4.11 -2.58
N LEU A 53 -9.88 -5.14 -3.37
CA LEU A 53 -11.13 -5.26 -4.10
C LEU A 53 -12.06 -6.21 -3.34
N VAL A 54 -13.34 -5.84 -3.22
CA VAL A 54 -14.39 -6.67 -2.65
C VAL A 54 -15.38 -6.95 -3.75
N ILE A 55 -15.36 -8.19 -4.30
CA ILE A 55 -16.20 -8.62 -5.41
C ILE A 55 -17.51 -9.16 -4.85
N GLN A 56 -18.61 -8.44 -5.04
CA GLN A 56 -19.93 -8.78 -4.51
C GLN A 56 -20.76 -9.64 -5.46
N ALA A 57 -20.64 -9.36 -6.76
CA ALA A 57 -21.31 -10.09 -7.83
C ALA A 57 -20.42 -10.20 -9.05
N GLY A 58 -20.72 -11.15 -9.93
CA GLY A 58 -20.00 -11.36 -11.18
C GLY A 58 -18.62 -11.97 -10.97
N GLY A 59 -17.63 -11.44 -11.69
CA GLY A 59 -16.26 -11.94 -11.65
C GLY A 59 -15.45 -11.51 -12.87
N GLY A 60 -14.39 -12.27 -13.16
CA GLY A 60 -13.51 -11.96 -14.28
C GLY A 60 -12.16 -12.63 -14.20
N GLU A 61 -11.17 -11.98 -14.80
CA GLU A 61 -9.78 -12.43 -14.79
C GLU A 61 -8.89 -11.28 -14.27
N MET A 62 -7.93 -11.62 -13.43
CA MET A 62 -6.89 -10.73 -12.95
C MET A 62 -5.56 -11.10 -13.59
N THR A 63 -4.86 -10.13 -14.16
CA THR A 63 -3.43 -10.25 -14.42
C THR A 63 -2.69 -9.91 -13.14
N PHE A 64 -1.82 -10.79 -12.67
CA PHE A 64 -1.02 -10.60 -11.47
C PHE A 64 0.42 -11.04 -11.77
N GLU A 65 1.33 -10.08 -11.88
CA GLU A 65 2.67 -10.27 -12.44
C GLU A 65 2.59 -10.94 -13.83
N ALA A 66 3.13 -12.14 -13.99
CA ALA A 66 3.11 -12.89 -15.23
C ALA A 66 1.96 -13.91 -15.33
N ALA A 67 1.11 -14.02 -14.28
CA ALA A 67 0.02 -14.97 -14.21
C ALA A 67 -1.33 -14.32 -14.56
N THR A 68 -2.26 -15.11 -15.09
CA THR A 68 -3.68 -14.75 -15.20
C THR A 68 -4.47 -15.64 -14.25
N LEU A 69 -5.21 -15.02 -13.35
CA LEU A 69 -5.96 -15.69 -12.30
C LEU A 69 -7.46 -15.40 -12.49
N PRO A 70 -8.32 -16.42 -12.63
CA PRO A 70 -9.76 -16.21 -12.64
C PRO A 70 -10.25 -15.87 -11.24
N PHE A 71 -11.32 -15.11 -11.15
CA PHE A 71 -12.02 -14.85 -9.90
C PHE A 71 -13.52 -14.75 -10.11
N ASP A 72 -14.26 -15.25 -9.13
CA ASP A 72 -15.72 -15.17 -9.05
C ASP A 72 -16.16 -14.62 -7.70
N ALA A 73 -17.29 -13.93 -7.70
CA ALA A 73 -17.95 -13.48 -6.47
C ALA A 73 -18.52 -14.67 -5.69
N PRO A 74 -18.53 -14.58 -4.34
CA PRO A 74 -17.99 -13.53 -3.52
C PRO A 74 -16.49 -13.70 -3.26
N ALA A 75 -15.69 -12.66 -3.43
CA ALA A 75 -14.26 -12.71 -3.22
C ALA A 75 -13.68 -11.38 -2.71
N ALA A 76 -12.54 -11.44 -2.04
CA ALA A 76 -11.68 -10.30 -1.80
C ALA A 76 -10.36 -10.49 -2.58
N ILE A 77 -9.86 -9.41 -3.21
CA ILE A 77 -8.60 -9.44 -3.94
C ILE A 77 -7.68 -8.39 -3.33
N LEU A 78 -6.43 -8.78 -3.09
CA LEU A 78 -5.43 -7.89 -2.55
C LEU A 78 -4.31 -7.64 -3.56
N VAL A 79 -4.01 -6.36 -3.80
CA VAL A 79 -2.89 -5.92 -4.62
C VAL A 79 -1.92 -5.11 -3.77
N PRO A 80 -0.73 -5.65 -3.48
CA PRO A 80 0.32 -4.89 -2.82
C PRO A 80 0.96 -3.82 -3.75
N PRO A 81 1.63 -2.81 -3.17
CA PRO A 81 2.43 -1.85 -3.95
C PRO A 81 3.46 -2.55 -4.84
N THR A 82 3.78 -1.95 -5.97
CA THR A 82 4.78 -2.36 -6.96
C THR A 82 4.46 -3.60 -7.79
N VAL A 83 3.42 -4.35 -7.43
CA VAL A 83 2.98 -5.54 -8.16
C VAL A 83 2.29 -5.14 -9.47
N ALA A 84 2.68 -5.77 -10.58
CA ALA A 84 2.01 -5.61 -11.86
C ALA A 84 0.65 -6.29 -11.82
N HIS A 85 -0.41 -5.55 -12.11
CA HIS A 85 -1.76 -6.08 -12.06
C HIS A 85 -2.67 -5.40 -13.08
N GLY A 86 -3.73 -6.10 -13.45
CA GLY A 86 -4.78 -5.62 -14.32
C GLY A 86 -6.03 -6.47 -14.13
N PHE A 87 -7.16 -6.00 -14.62
CA PHE A 87 -8.44 -6.69 -14.45
C PHE A 87 -9.23 -6.67 -15.74
N ARG A 88 -9.84 -7.80 -16.07
CA ARG A 88 -10.90 -7.93 -17.07
C ARG A 88 -12.16 -8.39 -16.37
N PHE A 89 -13.03 -7.46 -16.05
CA PHE A 89 -14.31 -7.78 -15.39
C PHE A 89 -15.35 -8.26 -16.41
N ARG A 90 -16.31 -9.07 -15.96
CA ARG A 90 -17.50 -9.37 -16.75
C ARG A 90 -18.40 -8.15 -16.80
N PRO A 91 -18.63 -7.57 -18.01
CA PRO A 91 -19.34 -6.30 -18.15
C PRO A 91 -20.76 -6.38 -17.58
N ARG A 92 -21.15 -5.35 -16.82
CA ARG A 92 -22.49 -5.19 -16.22
C ARG A 92 -22.94 -6.28 -15.23
N GLU A 93 -22.14 -7.34 -15.06
CA GLU A 93 -22.38 -8.41 -14.08
C GLU A 93 -21.55 -8.20 -12.82
N THR A 94 -20.37 -7.60 -12.96
CA THR A 94 -19.44 -7.48 -11.85
C THR A 94 -19.73 -6.20 -11.06
N ASP A 95 -19.97 -6.38 -9.76
CA ASP A 95 -20.18 -5.32 -8.80
C ASP A 95 -19.32 -5.52 -7.56
N GLY A 96 -19.02 -4.41 -6.87
CA GLY A 96 -18.19 -4.41 -5.68
C GLY A 96 -17.43 -3.11 -5.47
N TRP A 97 -16.42 -3.16 -4.64
CA TRP A 97 -15.66 -2.02 -4.18
C TRP A 97 -14.18 -2.15 -4.49
N VAL A 98 -13.54 -0.99 -4.75
CA VAL A 98 -12.08 -0.85 -4.80
C VAL A 98 -11.68 0.14 -3.72
N VAL A 99 -10.87 -0.30 -2.76
CA VAL A 99 -10.29 0.53 -1.70
C VAL A 99 -8.80 0.66 -1.94
N SER A 100 -8.32 1.86 -2.24
CA SER A 100 -6.92 2.17 -2.48
C SER A 100 -6.36 3.01 -1.34
N PHE A 101 -5.18 2.69 -0.82
CA PHE A 101 -4.56 3.44 0.27
C PHE A 101 -3.04 3.35 0.23
N THR A 102 -2.37 4.39 0.74
CA THR A 102 -0.90 4.48 0.71
C THR A 102 -0.23 3.65 1.80
N GLU A 103 1.05 3.31 1.60
CA GLU A 103 1.85 2.55 2.58
C GLU A 103 1.98 3.27 3.93
N ASP A 104 2.00 4.61 3.95
CA ASP A 104 2.03 5.39 5.19
C ASP A 104 0.72 5.29 5.99
N VAL A 105 -0.42 5.29 5.31
CA VAL A 105 -1.70 4.98 5.95
C VAL A 105 -1.66 3.57 6.54
N ALA A 106 -1.23 2.58 5.75
CA ALA A 106 -1.06 1.22 6.21
C ALA A 106 -0.18 1.12 7.47
N ALA A 107 0.95 1.82 7.49
CA ALA A 107 1.86 1.88 8.64
C ALA A 107 1.23 2.58 9.86
N SER A 108 0.38 3.58 9.63
CA SER A 108 -0.27 4.37 10.71
C SER A 108 -1.37 3.61 11.45
N LEU A 109 -1.91 2.53 10.88
CA LEU A 109 -2.96 1.72 11.51
C LEU A 109 -2.50 0.96 12.77
N GLY A 110 -1.24 1.11 13.17
CA GLY A 110 -0.67 0.61 14.41
C GLY A 110 -0.09 -0.81 14.31
N GLN A 111 0.68 -1.21 15.35
CA GLN A 111 1.44 -2.47 15.33
C GLN A 111 0.56 -3.71 15.14
N ARG A 112 -0.63 -3.76 15.73
CA ARG A 112 -1.54 -4.92 15.60
C ARG A 112 -2.25 -4.98 14.25
N SER A 113 -2.61 -3.83 13.67
CA SER A 113 -3.16 -3.76 12.30
C SER A 113 -2.05 -3.90 11.25
N GLY A 114 -0.81 -3.49 11.58
CA GLY A 114 0.38 -3.75 10.78
C GLY A 114 0.67 -5.25 10.62
N GLU A 115 0.38 -6.09 11.64
CA GLU A 115 0.43 -7.55 11.51
C GLU A 115 -0.63 -8.07 10.52
N ALA A 116 -1.84 -7.52 10.53
CA ALA A 116 -2.86 -7.85 9.54
C ALA A 116 -2.39 -7.51 8.12
N LEU A 117 -1.81 -6.33 7.92
CA LEU A 117 -1.25 -5.90 6.63
C LEU A 117 0.00 -6.68 6.20
N LYS A 118 0.83 -7.13 7.13
CA LYS A 118 1.93 -8.07 6.84
C LYS A 118 1.40 -9.41 6.34
N ARG A 119 0.33 -9.91 6.94
CA ARG A 119 -0.36 -11.12 6.47
C ARG A 119 -0.98 -10.90 5.09
N LEU A 120 -1.53 -9.72 4.82
CA LEU A 120 -2.02 -9.36 3.49
C LEU A 120 -0.88 -9.33 2.45
N LYS A 121 0.32 -8.85 2.80
CA LYS A 121 1.50 -8.93 1.92
C LYS A 121 1.96 -10.38 1.68
N ALA A 122 1.80 -11.27 2.66
CA ALA A 122 2.12 -12.69 2.52
C ALA A 122 1.16 -13.44 1.58
N LEU A 123 0.00 -12.86 1.24
CA LEU A 123 -0.92 -13.37 0.24
C LEU A 123 -0.49 -13.06 -1.21
N ALA A 124 0.68 -12.43 -1.40
CA ALA A 124 1.19 -12.12 -2.75
C ALA A 124 1.36 -13.35 -3.67
N GLY A 125 1.29 -14.58 -3.13
CA GLY A 125 1.27 -15.82 -3.92
C GLY A 125 -0.14 -16.25 -4.36
N ASP A 126 -1.19 -15.79 -3.68
CA ASP A 126 -2.59 -16.07 -3.99
C ASP A 126 -3.44 -14.84 -3.62
N PRO A 127 -3.49 -13.83 -4.50
CA PRO A 127 -4.13 -12.55 -4.20
C PRO A 127 -5.65 -12.64 -4.15
N VAL A 128 -6.26 -13.70 -4.69
CA VAL A 128 -7.70 -13.90 -4.74
C VAL A 128 -8.14 -14.74 -3.55
N LEU A 129 -8.92 -14.15 -2.66
CA LEU A 129 -9.52 -14.80 -1.50
C LEU A 129 -11.01 -15.00 -1.75
N PRO A 130 -11.46 -16.18 -2.19
CA PRO A 130 -12.88 -16.50 -2.21
C PRO A 130 -13.47 -16.39 -0.80
N LEU A 131 -14.67 -15.85 -0.67
CA LEU A 131 -15.36 -15.72 0.60
C LEU A 131 -16.31 -16.91 0.77
N ASP A 132 -16.20 -17.60 1.89
CA ASP A 132 -16.94 -18.88 2.09
C ASP A 132 -18.40 -18.64 2.53
N GLY A 133 -18.81 -17.36 2.74
CA GLY A 133 -20.14 -17.09 3.26
C GLY A 133 -20.68 -15.70 2.97
N VAL A 134 -22.00 -15.63 3.00
CA VAL A 134 -22.78 -14.38 2.90
C VAL A 134 -22.48 -13.41 4.05
N PRO A 135 -22.23 -13.87 5.32
CA PRO A 135 -21.95 -12.95 6.42
C PRO A 135 -20.68 -12.12 6.24
N GLU A 136 -19.58 -12.75 5.78
CA GLU A 136 -18.29 -12.10 5.57
C GLU A 136 -18.38 -11.08 4.45
N MET A 137 -19.03 -11.44 3.35
CA MET A 137 -19.29 -10.51 2.25
C MET A 137 -20.12 -9.32 2.71
N LYS A 138 -21.23 -9.55 3.42
CA LYS A 138 -22.08 -8.47 3.94
C LYS A 138 -21.30 -7.53 4.85
N ARG A 139 -20.43 -8.08 5.70
CA ARG A 139 -19.60 -7.30 6.62
C ARG A 139 -18.63 -6.40 5.87
N LEU A 140 -17.85 -6.97 4.94
CA LEU A 140 -16.89 -6.21 4.14
C LEU A 140 -17.58 -5.15 3.28
N SER A 141 -18.69 -5.50 2.66
CA SER A 141 -19.48 -4.59 1.83
C SER A 141 -20.03 -3.40 2.63
N ALA A 142 -20.56 -3.64 3.81
CA ALA A 142 -21.03 -2.60 4.70
C ALA A 142 -19.89 -1.64 5.11
N LEU A 143 -18.72 -2.17 5.48
CA LEU A 143 -17.56 -1.35 5.82
C LEU A 143 -17.07 -0.51 4.63
N CYS A 144 -17.08 -1.04 3.41
CA CYS A 144 -16.74 -0.27 2.21
C CYS A 144 -17.77 0.82 1.91
N ALA A 145 -19.05 0.53 2.09
CA ALA A 145 -20.13 1.52 1.93
C ALA A 145 -20.01 2.66 2.95
N ASP A 146 -19.73 2.33 4.23
CA ASP A 146 -19.49 3.32 5.29
C ASP A 146 -18.24 4.16 4.97
N LEU A 147 -17.16 3.54 4.49
CA LEU A 147 -15.94 4.24 4.07
C LEU A 147 -16.24 5.22 2.92
N ASN A 148 -17.02 4.79 1.93
CA ASN A 148 -17.42 5.63 0.81
C ASN A 148 -18.30 6.80 1.28
N ALA A 149 -19.27 6.55 2.15
CA ALA A 149 -20.12 7.60 2.71
C ALA A 149 -19.31 8.64 3.50
N GLU A 150 -18.33 8.19 4.30
CA GLU A 150 -17.47 9.08 5.08
C GLU A 150 -16.57 9.94 4.19
N SER A 151 -16.01 9.34 3.12
CA SER A 151 -15.19 10.06 2.15
C SER A 151 -15.94 11.14 1.39
N PHE A 152 -17.23 10.88 1.07
CA PHE A 152 -18.08 11.79 0.33
C PHE A 152 -18.61 12.95 1.21
N LEU A 153 -18.99 12.65 2.44
CA LEU A 153 -19.57 13.64 3.37
C LEU A 153 -18.52 14.55 4.00
N ALA A 154 -17.29 14.08 4.11
CA ALA A 154 -16.12 14.81 4.63
C ALA A 154 -16.39 15.60 5.93
N ARG A 155 -17.19 15.03 6.86
CA ARG A 155 -17.56 15.65 8.12
C ARG A 155 -16.36 15.84 9.04
N GLU A 156 -16.50 16.63 10.09
CA GLU A 156 -15.46 16.78 11.10
C GLU A 156 -15.01 15.39 11.62
N GLY A 157 -13.70 15.15 11.65
CA GLY A 157 -13.12 13.85 12.05
C GLY A 157 -13.11 12.77 10.96
N PHE A 158 -13.58 13.05 9.72
CA PHE A 158 -13.71 12.04 8.66
C PHE A 158 -12.40 11.27 8.39
N ARG A 159 -11.23 11.92 8.45
CA ARG A 159 -9.93 11.25 8.25
C ARG A 159 -9.68 10.15 9.29
N LEU A 160 -10.06 10.41 10.54
CA LEU A 160 -9.94 9.41 11.61
C LEU A 160 -10.95 8.27 11.42
N ALA A 161 -12.19 8.60 11.05
CA ALA A 161 -13.24 7.64 10.74
C ALA A 161 -12.83 6.74 9.57
N MET A 162 -12.34 7.30 8.47
CA MET A 162 -11.84 6.54 7.31
C MET A 162 -10.70 5.59 7.69
N ARG A 163 -9.76 6.01 8.51
CA ARG A 163 -8.68 5.13 9.02
C ARG A 163 -9.23 4.00 9.89
N GLY A 164 -10.20 4.29 10.76
CA GLY A 164 -10.87 3.28 11.57
C GLY A 164 -11.59 2.23 10.72
N LEU A 165 -12.34 2.66 9.71
CA LEU A 165 -13.04 1.78 8.77
C LEU A 165 -12.07 0.95 7.93
N LEU A 166 -11.01 1.58 7.41
CA LEU A 166 -9.96 0.86 6.70
C LEU A 166 -9.26 -0.19 7.59
N ALA A 167 -9.01 0.12 8.87
CA ALA A 167 -8.45 -0.84 9.82
C ALA A 167 -9.38 -2.05 9.99
N LEU A 168 -10.68 -1.84 10.10
CA LEU A 168 -11.67 -2.92 10.18
C LEU A 168 -11.69 -3.77 8.90
N ILE A 169 -11.69 -3.16 7.72
CA ILE A 169 -11.61 -3.87 6.42
C ILE A 169 -10.33 -4.73 6.39
N ALA A 170 -9.17 -4.17 6.71
CA ALA A 170 -7.91 -4.88 6.71
C ALA A 170 -7.89 -6.07 7.69
N ILE A 171 -8.48 -5.90 8.87
CA ILE A 171 -8.60 -6.97 9.88
C ILE A 171 -9.51 -8.09 9.37
N GLU A 172 -10.66 -7.78 8.79
CA GLU A 172 -11.57 -8.80 8.26
C GLU A 172 -10.91 -9.60 7.12
N VAL A 173 -10.26 -8.94 6.16
CA VAL A 173 -9.52 -9.62 5.09
C VAL A 173 -8.39 -10.49 5.66
N ALA A 174 -7.65 -10.00 6.65
CA ALA A 174 -6.59 -10.79 7.29
C ALA A 174 -7.11 -12.01 8.06
N ARG A 175 -8.29 -11.91 8.69
CA ARG A 175 -8.96 -13.04 9.35
C ARG A 175 -9.37 -14.11 8.36
N LEU A 176 -9.95 -13.71 7.23
CA LEU A 176 -10.31 -14.60 6.13
C LEU A 176 -9.09 -15.34 5.59
N ALA A 177 -8.02 -14.60 5.29
CA ALA A 177 -6.76 -15.18 4.85
C ALA A 177 -6.19 -16.19 5.85
N ALA A 178 -6.19 -15.85 7.13
CA ALA A 178 -5.71 -16.74 8.20
C ALA A 178 -6.58 -18.00 8.36
N SER A 179 -7.89 -17.89 8.16
CA SER A 179 -8.80 -19.05 8.18
C SER A 179 -8.48 -20.03 7.06
N ARG A 180 -8.30 -19.51 5.83
CA ARG A 180 -7.98 -20.35 4.66
C ARG A 180 -6.59 -20.98 4.73
N ALA A 181 -5.62 -20.28 5.28
CA ALA A 181 -4.29 -20.86 5.52
C ALA A 181 -4.34 -22.08 6.46
N ARG A 182 -5.22 -22.06 7.45
CA ARG A 182 -5.41 -23.22 8.36
C ARG A 182 -6.08 -24.42 7.68
N THR A 183 -6.91 -24.18 6.69
CA THR A 183 -7.59 -25.25 5.92
C THR A 183 -6.75 -25.79 4.76
N GLY A 184 -5.53 -25.26 4.56
CA GLY A 184 -4.67 -25.62 3.44
C GLY A 184 -5.15 -25.10 2.07
N ALA A 185 -6.20 -24.27 2.05
CA ALA A 185 -6.80 -23.75 0.82
C ALA A 185 -6.00 -22.56 0.23
N VAL A 186 -5.06 -22.00 0.98
CA VAL A 186 -4.15 -20.91 0.55
C VAL A 186 -2.75 -21.23 1.03
N THR A 187 -1.80 -21.29 0.10
CA THR A 187 -0.38 -21.34 0.45
C THR A 187 0.05 -19.90 0.74
N LEU A 188 0.15 -19.55 2.02
CA LEU A 188 0.87 -18.32 2.37
C LEU A 188 2.30 -18.50 1.86
N VAL A 189 2.70 -17.72 0.87
CA VAL A 189 4.11 -17.60 0.53
C VAL A 189 4.79 -17.14 1.82
N ALA A 190 5.73 -17.95 2.31
CA ALA A 190 6.45 -17.60 3.52
C ALA A 190 7.00 -16.19 3.32
N ALA A 191 6.54 -15.28 4.17
CA ALA A 191 7.04 -13.91 4.14
C ALA A 191 8.56 -13.98 4.15
N ASP A 192 9.22 -13.27 3.24
CA ASP A 192 10.68 -13.33 3.19
C ASP A 192 11.23 -12.78 4.51
N THR A 193 11.70 -13.69 5.35
CA THR A 193 12.12 -13.38 6.72
C THR A 193 13.19 -12.29 6.75
N THR A 194 14.02 -12.18 5.71
CA THR A 194 15.04 -11.14 5.58
C THR A 194 14.44 -9.77 5.30
N VAL A 195 13.48 -9.69 4.36
CA VAL A 195 12.80 -8.43 4.04
C VAL A 195 11.97 -7.95 5.22
N ASP A 196 11.28 -8.85 5.91
CA ASP A 196 10.48 -8.49 7.08
C ASP A 196 11.36 -8.10 8.29
N ALA A 197 12.47 -8.79 8.51
CA ALA A 197 13.45 -8.42 9.52
C ALA A 197 14.07 -7.04 9.19
N LEU A 198 14.39 -6.76 7.91
CA LEU A 198 14.84 -5.44 7.50
C LEU A 198 13.80 -4.36 7.80
N ARG A 199 12.53 -4.58 7.44
CA ARG A 199 11.45 -3.61 7.71
C ARG A 199 11.32 -3.33 9.19
N LYS A 200 11.35 -4.38 10.02
CA LYS A 200 11.31 -4.23 11.48
C LYS A 200 12.48 -3.41 12.00
N LEU A 201 13.71 -3.72 11.58
CA LEU A 201 14.90 -2.96 11.95
C LEU A 201 14.83 -1.50 11.46
N VAL A 202 14.28 -1.27 10.26
CA VAL A 202 14.08 0.08 9.74
C VAL A 202 13.07 0.84 10.60
N ASP A 203 11.94 0.25 10.97
CA ASP A 203 10.95 0.87 11.85
C ASP A 203 11.51 1.21 13.23
N GLU A 204 12.40 0.38 13.77
CA GLU A 204 13.03 0.59 15.06
C GLU A 204 14.13 1.68 15.03
N HIS A 205 14.86 1.81 13.91
CA HIS A 205 16.10 2.59 13.87
C HIS A 205 16.15 3.73 12.85
N PHE A 206 15.15 3.91 11.98
CA PHE A 206 15.19 4.86 10.85
C PHE A 206 15.47 6.30 11.27
N ARG A 207 15.10 6.70 12.47
CA ARG A 207 15.33 8.06 12.98
C ARG A 207 16.80 8.37 13.18
N GLN A 208 17.61 7.36 13.54
CA GLN A 208 19.01 7.52 13.89
C GLN A 208 19.95 6.91 12.86
N GLN A 209 19.48 5.89 12.13
CA GLN A 209 20.29 5.09 11.22
C GLN A 209 19.73 5.10 9.79
N ARG A 210 20.54 5.57 8.85
CA ARG A 210 20.18 5.64 7.42
C ARG A 210 21.11 4.86 6.50
N LEU A 211 22.25 4.41 7.04
CA LEU A 211 23.22 3.64 6.27
C LEU A 211 22.79 2.19 6.16
N ILE A 212 22.77 1.69 4.94
CA ILE A 212 22.42 0.28 4.68
C ILE A 212 23.35 -0.70 5.41
N SER A 213 24.63 -0.32 5.61
CA SER A 213 25.60 -1.15 6.33
C SER A 213 25.15 -1.51 7.74
N PHE A 214 24.54 -0.58 8.47
CA PHE A 214 23.97 -0.81 9.80
C PHE A 214 22.92 -1.94 9.81
N TYR A 215 22.04 -1.96 8.82
CA TYR A 215 20.99 -2.97 8.69
C TYR A 215 21.53 -4.30 8.18
N ALA A 216 22.46 -4.23 7.23
CA ALA A 216 23.09 -5.41 6.66
C ALA A 216 23.87 -6.20 7.73
N GLU A 217 24.64 -5.51 8.58
CA GLU A 217 25.36 -6.11 9.71
C GLU A 217 24.43 -6.86 10.66
N ARG A 218 23.27 -6.25 11.04
CA ARG A 218 22.28 -6.89 11.93
C ARG A 218 21.57 -8.08 11.32
N LEU A 219 21.55 -8.15 10.01
CA LEU A 219 20.99 -9.28 9.25
C LEU A 219 22.06 -10.30 8.82
N ASN A 220 23.31 -10.14 9.30
CA ASN A 220 24.45 -10.97 8.93
C ASN A 220 24.66 -11.06 7.40
N MET A 221 24.50 -9.91 6.72
CA MET A 221 24.65 -9.79 5.27
C MET A 221 25.60 -8.66 4.91
N THR A 222 26.15 -8.70 3.70
CA THR A 222 26.81 -7.52 3.13
C THR A 222 25.75 -6.54 2.59
N PRO A 223 26.05 -5.22 2.51
CA PRO A 223 25.14 -4.23 1.94
C PRO A 223 24.66 -4.59 0.53
N ASP A 224 25.54 -5.10 -0.32
CA ASP A 224 25.20 -5.49 -1.70
C ASP A 224 24.26 -6.69 -1.72
N ARG A 225 24.56 -7.75 -0.96
CA ARG A 225 23.68 -8.91 -0.85
C ARG A 225 22.30 -8.55 -0.31
N LEU A 226 22.24 -7.65 0.69
CA LEU A 226 20.97 -7.17 1.21
C LEU A 226 20.18 -6.38 0.16
N ASN A 227 20.83 -5.47 -0.58
CA ASN A 227 20.20 -4.73 -1.67
C ASN A 227 19.66 -5.64 -2.77
N ASP A 228 20.46 -6.60 -3.23
CA ASP A 228 20.08 -7.52 -4.30
C ASP A 228 18.93 -8.43 -3.86
N HIS A 229 19.01 -8.95 -2.63
CA HIS A 229 17.96 -9.80 -2.07
C HIS A 229 16.63 -9.03 -1.96
N VAL A 230 16.65 -7.84 -1.34
CA VAL A 230 15.46 -7.00 -1.17
C VAL A 230 14.91 -6.58 -2.53
N LYS A 231 15.76 -6.20 -3.48
CA LYS A 231 15.32 -5.82 -4.83
C LYS A 231 14.66 -6.98 -5.57
N ARG A 232 15.20 -8.19 -5.43
CA ARG A 232 14.60 -9.39 -6.04
C ARG A 232 13.24 -9.72 -5.47
N VAL A 233 13.05 -9.55 -4.14
CA VAL A 233 11.80 -9.92 -3.44
C VAL A 233 10.75 -8.81 -3.50
N SER A 234 11.17 -7.53 -3.34
CA SER A 234 10.24 -6.39 -3.20
C SER A 234 10.24 -5.43 -4.40
N GLY A 235 11.07 -5.69 -5.43
CA GLY A 235 11.18 -4.81 -6.59
C GLY A 235 11.97 -3.52 -6.34
N VAL A 236 12.27 -3.17 -5.09
CA VAL A 236 13.00 -1.96 -4.69
C VAL A 236 14.21 -2.28 -3.83
N THR A 237 15.21 -1.40 -3.79
CA THR A 237 16.43 -1.62 -2.98
C THR A 237 16.16 -1.41 -1.49
N ALA A 238 16.98 -2.04 -0.63
CA ALA A 238 16.93 -1.82 0.82
C ALA A 238 17.14 -0.33 1.17
N GLY A 239 18.04 0.36 0.48
CA GLY A 239 18.23 1.81 0.65
C GLY A 239 17.00 2.63 0.26
N HIS A 240 16.18 2.15 -0.68
CA HIS A 240 14.90 2.77 -0.99
C HIS A 240 13.91 2.63 0.17
N LEU A 241 13.76 1.43 0.76
CA LEU A 241 12.88 1.19 1.91
C LEU A 241 13.25 2.09 3.10
N ILE A 242 14.53 2.22 3.41
CA ILE A 242 15.02 3.09 4.48
C ILE A 242 14.62 4.55 4.20
N ARG A 243 14.91 5.06 2.99
CA ARG A 243 14.56 6.44 2.61
C ARG A 243 13.06 6.70 2.65
N GLN A 244 12.24 5.75 2.18
CA GLN A 244 10.79 5.88 2.22
C GLN A 244 10.26 5.96 3.67
N ARG A 245 10.81 5.17 4.59
CA ARG A 245 10.39 5.24 6.00
C ARG A 245 10.71 6.60 6.63
N VAL A 246 11.91 7.14 6.36
CA VAL A 246 12.30 8.48 6.80
C VAL A 246 11.39 9.55 6.21
N LEU A 247 11.07 9.44 4.91
CA LEU A 247 10.20 10.37 4.22
C LEU A 247 8.77 10.35 4.78
N THR A 248 8.22 9.16 5.04
CA THR A 248 6.90 9.00 5.65
C THR A 248 6.83 9.72 6.99
N GLU A 249 7.84 9.54 7.84
CA GLU A 249 7.87 10.22 9.14
C GLU A 249 8.03 11.74 9.00
N ALA A 250 8.87 12.19 8.05
CA ALA A 250 9.04 13.61 7.76
C ALA A 250 7.70 14.25 7.34
N LYS A 251 6.98 13.62 6.42
CA LYS A 251 5.66 14.07 5.97
C LYS A 251 4.66 14.12 7.13
N ARG A 252 4.64 13.07 7.98
CA ARG A 252 3.79 13.01 9.16
C ARG A 252 4.06 14.18 10.12
N GLN A 253 5.32 14.45 10.45
CA GLN A 253 5.67 15.55 11.35
C GLN A 253 5.33 16.91 10.72
N LEU A 254 5.58 17.11 9.43
CA LEU A 254 5.24 18.35 8.73
C LEU A 254 3.74 18.67 8.73
N VAL A 255 2.88 17.63 8.61
CA VAL A 255 1.42 17.79 8.53
C VAL A 255 0.76 17.86 9.91
N PHE A 256 1.20 17.03 10.86
CA PHE A 256 0.46 16.80 12.11
C PHE A 256 1.12 17.42 13.33
N THR A 257 2.31 18.00 13.21
CA THR A 257 2.96 18.71 14.31
C THR A 257 3.24 20.16 13.92
N GLY A 258 3.07 21.07 14.84
CA GLY A 258 3.50 22.46 14.64
C GLY A 258 5.02 22.66 14.77
N GLN A 259 5.82 21.60 14.85
CA GLN A 259 7.26 21.67 15.08
C GLN A 259 7.98 22.47 13.98
N PRO A 260 8.96 23.31 14.32
CA PRO A 260 9.84 23.95 13.35
C PRO A 260 10.53 22.91 12.45
N ILE A 261 10.72 23.23 11.17
CA ILE A 261 11.41 22.34 10.21
C ILE A 261 12.80 21.95 10.70
N GLN A 262 13.47 22.84 11.42
CA GLN A 262 14.76 22.59 12.02
C GLN A 262 14.69 21.45 13.08
N GLU A 263 13.68 21.45 13.92
CA GLU A 263 13.47 20.37 14.90
C GLU A 263 13.16 19.04 14.23
N ILE A 264 12.29 19.04 13.22
CA ILE A 264 12.00 17.85 12.41
C ILE A 264 13.28 17.29 11.77
N SER A 265 14.11 18.16 11.24
CA SER A 265 15.43 17.77 10.69
C SER A 265 16.29 17.08 11.73
N HIS A 266 16.36 17.64 12.93
CA HIS A 266 17.15 17.09 14.05
C HIS A 266 16.58 15.76 14.53
N ASP A 267 15.26 15.65 14.71
CA ASP A 267 14.57 14.44 15.15
C ASP A 267 14.77 13.25 14.19
N LEU A 268 14.97 13.57 12.91
CA LEU A 268 15.28 12.61 11.87
C LEU A 268 16.79 12.43 11.63
N ALA A 269 17.63 12.93 12.55
CA ALA A 269 19.08 12.84 12.52
C ALA A 269 19.72 13.31 11.20
N PHE A 270 19.23 14.38 10.61
CA PHE A 270 19.94 15.06 9.54
C PHE A 270 21.03 15.96 10.12
N ALA A 271 22.17 16.04 9.43
CA ALA A 271 23.31 16.84 9.88
C ALA A 271 22.96 18.34 10.03
N ASP A 272 22.08 18.84 9.15
CA ASP A 272 21.54 20.18 9.18
C ASP A 272 20.21 20.29 8.41
N PRO A 273 19.42 21.36 8.62
CA PRO A 273 18.15 21.56 7.93
C PRO A 273 18.26 21.62 6.40
N SER A 274 19.40 22.07 5.86
CA SER A 274 19.61 22.15 4.40
C SER A 274 19.77 20.75 3.80
N HIS A 275 20.40 19.82 4.52
CA HIS A 275 20.46 18.41 4.16
C HIS A 275 19.07 17.78 4.15
N PHE A 276 18.26 18.06 5.17
CA PHE A 276 16.87 17.61 5.22
C PHE A 276 16.06 18.17 4.05
N ALA A 277 16.14 19.47 3.80
CA ALA A 277 15.40 20.12 2.72
C ALA A 277 15.78 19.53 1.34
N ARG A 278 17.07 19.30 1.08
CA ARG A 278 17.53 18.65 -0.16
C ARG A 278 17.04 17.21 -0.29
N PHE A 279 17.10 16.44 0.79
CA PHE A 279 16.56 15.07 0.83
C PHE A 279 15.07 15.08 0.52
N PHE A 280 14.30 15.91 1.22
CA PHE A 280 12.85 15.98 1.09
C PHE A 280 12.45 16.41 -0.33
N ARG A 281 13.07 17.50 -0.86
CA ARG A 281 12.81 17.97 -2.22
C ARG A 281 13.20 16.93 -3.28
N LYS A 282 14.29 16.19 -3.09
CA LYS A 282 14.67 15.10 -4.01
C LYS A 282 13.64 13.97 -4.04
N GLN A 283 12.96 13.72 -2.92
CA GLN A 283 11.98 12.64 -2.81
C GLN A 283 10.56 13.06 -3.19
N THR A 284 10.21 14.36 -3.07
CA THR A 284 8.83 14.86 -3.22
C THR A 284 8.66 15.89 -4.33
N GLY A 285 9.75 16.45 -4.84
CA GLY A 285 9.71 17.60 -5.75
C GLY A 285 9.50 18.95 -5.07
N MET A 286 9.08 18.97 -3.80
CA MET A 286 8.77 20.16 -3.00
C MET A 286 9.73 20.34 -1.83
N THR A 287 9.89 21.58 -1.36
CA THR A 287 10.54 21.83 -0.07
C THR A 287 9.64 21.40 1.10
N PRO A 288 10.19 21.15 2.31
CA PRO A 288 9.39 20.88 3.50
C PRO A 288 8.39 22.00 3.81
N GLN A 289 8.74 23.25 3.55
CA GLN A 289 7.90 24.42 3.78
C GLN A 289 6.70 24.42 2.83
N GLU A 290 6.94 24.30 1.51
CA GLU A 290 5.89 24.20 0.50
C GLU A 290 4.93 23.05 0.77
N PHE A 291 5.47 21.91 1.21
CA PHE A 291 4.66 20.74 1.55
C PHE A 291 3.75 20.98 2.76
N ARG A 292 4.24 21.68 3.78
CA ARG A 292 3.45 22.06 4.96
C ARG A 292 2.33 23.02 4.59
N GLU A 293 2.65 24.08 3.83
CA GLU A 293 1.71 25.12 3.42
C GLU A 293 0.63 24.60 2.47
N GLY A 294 0.98 23.71 1.55
CA GLY A 294 0.03 23.12 0.60
C GLY A 294 -1.00 22.17 1.24
N ARG A 295 -0.88 21.86 2.54
CA ARG A 295 -1.81 20.98 3.29
C ARG A 295 -2.41 21.63 4.54
N GLY A 296 -2.12 22.90 4.77
CA GLY A 296 -2.66 23.69 5.89
C GLY A 296 -3.89 24.52 5.52
N GLY A 297 -4.47 24.30 4.33
CA GLY A 297 -5.70 24.95 3.86
C GLY A 297 -6.88 23.99 3.82
#